data_dd54b3b36d2a00bd33b28ebc90aa4597
#
_entry.id   dd54b3b36d2a00bd33b28ebc90aa4597
#
_cell.length_a   1.000
_cell.length_b   1.000
_cell.length_c   1.000
_cell.angle_alpha   90.00
_cell.angle_beta   90.00
_cell.angle_gamma   90.00
#
_symmetry.space_group_name_H-M   'P 1'
#
loop_
_entity.id
_entity.type
_entity.pdbx_description
1 polymer ?
#
loop_
_entity_poly.entity_id
_entity_poly.type
_entity_poly.pdbx_seq_one_letter_code
_entity_poly.pdbx_strand_id
1 'polypeptide(L)'
;MKSKALSIVVILLAVVLFGLLFVNHRQEQRQTAYMQQLQKEAMPYEQEINDIRSELAQKQRAINTKEDTSGILFGFVPASADDFAEIDKLAAEHSITPVILLDCSQEKEQLTRILKKAVAKDYEIVLAGLQFDESILQTADEMKDLLVQMDDTKSPAFLLRNKVNTEETRNLLNERGYTELILYDASLQAGMQENGKPYICYGFFKQPVYYADYISQVVTAHTMMLASFDFSTIQNGTLQISDVERFMTLADDRKAANELRYVDLNSAFQAVADQNATQQERQESYEKYEAEQEKRIQELKEKISAIYSRWDEY
;
A
#
# COMPACT_ATOMS: atom_id res chain seq x y z
N MET A 1 -25.32 -31.30 -88.13
CA MET A 1 -24.37 -30.15 -87.95
C MET A 1 -24.48 -29.35 -86.68
N LYS A 2 -25.68 -29.22 -86.10
CA LYS A 2 -25.89 -28.39 -84.86
C LYS A 2 -25.16 -28.91 -83.57
N SER A 3 -24.95 -30.25 -83.45
CA SER A 3 -24.31 -30.86 -82.27
C SER A 3 -22.80 -30.56 -82.20
N LYS A 4 -22.10 -30.55 -83.31
CA LYS A 4 -20.64 -30.27 -83.32
C LYS A 4 -20.30 -28.81 -83.03
N ALA A 5 -21.18 -27.87 -83.47
CA ALA A 5 -21.00 -26.49 -83.22
C ALA A 5 -21.20 -26.18 -81.67
N LEU A 6 -22.17 -26.82 -80.99
CA LEU A 6 -22.41 -26.71 -79.61
C LEU A 6 -21.23 -27.24 -78.76
N SER A 7 -20.64 -28.36 -79.14
CA SER A 7 -19.46 -28.94 -78.49
C SER A 7 -18.24 -28.02 -78.58
N ILE A 8 -18.03 -27.38 -79.71
CA ILE A 8 -16.92 -26.42 -79.86
C ILE A 8 -17.10 -25.18 -78.98
N VAL A 9 -18.32 -24.69 -78.89
CA VAL A 9 -18.63 -23.52 -77.99
C VAL A 9 -18.43 -23.85 -76.50
N VAL A 10 -18.83 -25.08 -76.11
CA VAL A 10 -18.64 -25.53 -74.69
C VAL A 10 -17.14 -25.69 -74.38
N ILE A 11 -16.33 -26.24 -75.31
CA ILE A 11 -14.88 -26.35 -75.12
C ILE A 11 -14.21 -24.98 -75.03
N LEU A 12 -14.60 -24.06 -75.89
CA LEU A 12 -14.09 -22.68 -75.84
C LEU A 12 -14.42 -21.97 -74.53
N LEU A 13 -15.67 -22.10 -74.06
CA LEU A 13 -16.09 -21.57 -72.78
C LEU A 13 -15.30 -22.18 -71.58
N ALA A 14 -15.06 -23.50 -71.63
CA ALA A 14 -14.27 -24.13 -70.57
C ALA A 14 -12.82 -23.66 -70.55
N VAL A 15 -12.20 -23.47 -71.72
CA VAL A 15 -10.82 -22.93 -71.84
C VAL A 15 -10.75 -21.51 -71.32
N VAL A 16 -11.73 -20.66 -71.62
CA VAL A 16 -11.82 -19.31 -71.13
C VAL A 16 -12.00 -19.30 -69.61
N LEU A 17 -12.87 -20.14 -69.08
CA LEU A 17 -13.08 -20.29 -67.64
C LEU A 17 -11.82 -20.78 -66.92
N PHE A 18 -11.14 -21.80 -67.44
CA PHE A 18 -9.86 -22.27 -66.92
C PHE A 18 -8.77 -21.19 -67.00
N GLY A 19 -8.72 -20.44 -68.07
CA GLY A 19 -7.81 -19.29 -68.21
C GLY A 19 -8.07 -18.21 -67.16
N LEU A 20 -9.34 -17.84 -66.91
CA LEU A 20 -9.73 -16.87 -65.90
C LEU A 20 -9.42 -17.37 -64.47
N LEU A 21 -9.73 -18.63 -64.18
CA LEU A 21 -9.40 -19.23 -62.86
C LEU A 21 -7.88 -19.28 -62.63
N PHE A 22 -7.10 -19.60 -63.65
CA PHE A 22 -5.64 -19.61 -63.53
C PHE A 22 -5.04 -18.22 -63.32
N VAL A 23 -5.56 -17.20 -64.01
CA VAL A 23 -5.14 -15.82 -63.82
C VAL A 23 -5.51 -15.36 -62.45
N ASN A 24 -6.74 -15.64 -61.99
CA ASN A 24 -7.21 -15.26 -60.65
C ASN A 24 -6.36 -15.93 -59.56
N HIS A 25 -6.09 -17.23 -59.69
CA HIS A 25 -5.23 -17.96 -58.74
C HIS A 25 -3.79 -17.39 -58.68
N ARG A 26 -3.20 -17.03 -59.83
CA ARG A 26 -1.90 -16.35 -59.86
C ARG A 26 -1.92 -14.99 -59.22
N GLN A 27 -2.99 -14.25 -59.38
CA GLN A 27 -3.17 -12.95 -58.79
C GLN A 27 -3.29 -13.06 -57.25
N GLU A 28 -4.09 -14.00 -56.75
CA GLU A 28 -4.20 -14.32 -55.30
C GLU A 28 -2.85 -14.73 -54.70
N GLN A 29 -2.07 -15.57 -55.39
CA GLN A 29 -0.73 -15.94 -54.94
C GLN A 29 0.22 -14.72 -54.85
N ARG A 30 0.16 -13.81 -55.82
CA ARG A 30 0.97 -12.60 -55.80
C ARG A 30 0.56 -11.66 -54.66
N GLN A 31 -0.74 -11.48 -54.48
CA GLN A 31 -1.28 -10.69 -53.35
C GLN A 31 -0.86 -11.28 -52.00
N THR A 32 -0.99 -12.58 -51.82
CA THR A 32 -0.56 -13.27 -50.60
C THR A 32 0.94 -13.13 -50.35
N ALA A 33 1.77 -13.29 -51.36
CA ALA A 33 3.22 -13.13 -51.24
C ALA A 33 3.61 -11.68 -50.90
N TYR A 34 2.94 -10.71 -51.50
CA TYR A 34 3.19 -9.30 -51.22
C TYR A 34 2.77 -8.95 -49.81
N MET A 35 1.62 -9.42 -49.33
CA MET A 35 1.18 -9.23 -47.96
C MET A 35 2.15 -9.86 -46.96
N GLN A 36 2.63 -11.06 -47.22
CA GLN A 36 3.65 -11.70 -46.37
C GLN A 36 4.96 -10.91 -46.34
N GLN A 37 5.33 -10.26 -47.43
CA GLN A 37 6.48 -9.36 -47.44
C GLN A 37 6.25 -8.13 -46.56
N LEU A 38 5.10 -7.48 -46.67
CA LEU A 38 4.75 -6.31 -45.80
C LEU A 38 4.72 -6.71 -44.32
N GLN A 39 4.12 -7.84 -43.98
CA GLN A 39 4.14 -8.36 -42.60
C GLN A 39 5.57 -8.61 -42.12
N LYS A 40 6.43 -9.18 -42.95
CA LYS A 40 7.84 -9.41 -42.60
C LYS A 40 8.59 -8.10 -42.35
N GLU A 41 8.29 -7.05 -43.13
CA GLU A 41 8.86 -5.73 -42.96
C GLU A 41 8.32 -5.01 -41.71
N ALA A 42 7.05 -5.22 -41.35
CA ALA A 42 6.43 -4.64 -40.15
C ALA A 42 6.82 -5.36 -38.84
N MET A 43 7.08 -6.66 -38.89
CA MET A 43 7.33 -7.50 -37.72
C MET A 43 8.39 -6.98 -36.74
N PRO A 44 9.54 -6.43 -37.17
CA PRO A 44 10.52 -5.89 -36.22
C PRO A 44 9.98 -4.72 -35.41
N TYR A 45 9.14 -3.87 -35.99
CA TYR A 45 8.51 -2.73 -35.31
C TYR A 45 7.41 -3.16 -34.35
N GLU A 46 6.63 -4.18 -34.73
CA GLU A 46 5.63 -4.80 -33.85
C GLU A 46 6.29 -5.46 -32.64
N GLN A 47 7.42 -6.11 -32.85
CA GLN A 47 8.20 -6.72 -31.78
C GLN A 47 8.78 -5.67 -30.85
N GLU A 48 9.36 -4.58 -31.37
CA GLU A 48 9.86 -3.46 -30.55
C GLU A 48 8.73 -2.84 -29.70
N ILE A 49 7.53 -2.68 -30.24
CA ILE A 49 6.36 -2.21 -29.46
C ILE A 49 6.03 -3.16 -28.32
N ASN A 50 6.05 -4.46 -28.56
CA ASN A 50 5.75 -5.46 -27.52
C ASN A 50 6.83 -5.48 -26.43
N ASP A 51 8.09 -5.34 -26.80
CA ASP A 51 9.21 -5.26 -25.87
C ASP A 51 9.10 -4.01 -24.97
N ILE A 52 8.81 -2.85 -25.56
CA ILE A 52 8.57 -1.60 -24.82
C ILE A 52 7.40 -1.77 -23.83
N ARG A 53 6.28 -2.35 -24.26
CA ARG A 53 5.12 -2.58 -23.39
C ARG A 53 5.44 -3.54 -22.23
N SER A 54 6.23 -4.58 -22.52
CA SER A 54 6.69 -5.51 -21.48
C SER A 54 7.57 -4.83 -20.46
N GLU A 55 8.49 -3.98 -20.90
CA GLU A 55 9.37 -3.21 -20.03
C GLU A 55 8.59 -2.21 -19.16
N LEU A 56 7.63 -1.47 -19.76
CA LEU A 56 6.74 -0.57 -19.01
C LEU A 56 5.97 -1.32 -17.92
N ALA A 57 5.39 -2.47 -18.25
CA ALA A 57 4.66 -3.28 -17.27
C ALA A 57 5.57 -3.79 -16.14
N GLN A 58 6.82 -4.12 -16.44
CA GLN A 58 7.80 -4.55 -15.45
C GLN A 58 8.21 -3.40 -14.52
N LYS A 59 8.50 -2.21 -15.07
CA LYS A 59 8.83 -1.01 -14.30
C LYS A 59 7.67 -0.58 -13.41
N GLN A 60 6.44 -0.62 -13.91
CA GLN A 60 5.25 -0.28 -13.13
C GLN A 60 5.04 -1.22 -11.93
N ARG A 61 5.33 -2.52 -12.09
CA ARG A 61 5.32 -3.47 -10.97
C ARG A 61 6.37 -3.13 -9.93
N ALA A 62 7.57 -2.72 -10.37
CA ALA A 62 8.66 -2.37 -9.46
C ALA A 62 8.34 -1.13 -8.60
N ILE A 63 7.59 -0.15 -9.13
CA ILE A 63 7.15 1.03 -8.36
C ILE A 63 6.25 0.63 -7.19
N ASN A 64 5.35 -0.35 -7.41
CA ASN A 64 4.41 -0.81 -6.40
C ASN A 64 5.05 -1.75 -5.36
N THR A 65 6.33 -2.11 -5.54
CA THR A 65 7.04 -2.93 -4.56
C THR A 65 7.49 -2.05 -3.40
N LYS A 66 6.85 -2.23 -2.25
CA LYS A 66 7.26 -1.57 -1.00
C LYS A 66 8.59 -2.16 -0.53
N GLU A 67 9.47 -1.31 -0.02
CA GLU A 67 10.69 -1.78 0.66
C GLU A 67 10.33 -2.46 1.99
N ASP A 68 11.22 -3.32 2.49
CA ASP A 68 11.05 -4.03 3.77
C ASP A 68 11.08 -3.04 4.95
N THR A 69 9.92 -2.44 5.21
CA THR A 69 9.71 -1.45 6.28
C THR A 69 8.73 -1.94 7.34
N SER A 70 8.55 -3.25 7.46
CA SER A 70 7.63 -3.82 8.45
C SER A 70 8.08 -3.51 9.87
N GLY A 71 7.22 -2.85 10.65
CA GLY A 71 7.53 -2.47 12.01
C GLY A 71 6.33 -2.60 12.96
N ILE A 72 6.61 -2.96 14.20
CA ILE A 72 5.62 -2.99 15.28
C ILE A 72 6.08 -2.11 16.43
N LEU A 73 5.12 -1.33 16.95
CA LEU A 73 5.17 -0.62 18.22
C LEU A 73 4.25 -1.33 19.20
N PHE A 74 4.60 -1.35 20.46
CA PHE A 74 3.79 -1.96 21.51
C PHE A 74 3.15 -0.91 22.37
N GLY A 75 1.83 -0.78 22.24
CA GLY A 75 1.02 0.17 22.96
C GLY A 75 0.29 -0.46 24.14
N PHE A 76 0.26 0.24 25.26
CA PHE A 76 -0.43 -0.19 26.46
C PHE A 76 -1.39 0.90 26.91
N VAL A 77 -2.63 0.51 27.19
CA VAL A 77 -3.64 1.38 27.82
C VAL A 77 -3.71 1.01 29.30
N PRO A 78 -2.96 1.69 30.19
CA PRO A 78 -3.00 1.39 31.63
C PRO A 78 -4.37 1.73 32.20
N ALA A 79 -4.93 0.84 33.00
CA ALA A 79 -6.11 1.12 33.80
C ALA A 79 -5.75 1.94 35.04
N SER A 80 -4.50 1.81 35.50
CA SER A 80 -3.96 2.57 36.64
C SER A 80 -2.44 2.72 36.58
N ALA A 81 -1.88 3.56 37.45
CA ALA A 81 -0.42 3.67 37.56
C ALA A 81 0.26 2.39 38.07
N ASP A 82 -0.48 1.46 38.68
CA ASP A 82 0.09 0.22 39.20
C ASP A 82 0.44 -0.79 38.06
N ASP A 83 -0.22 -0.67 36.92
CA ASP A 83 0.02 -1.52 35.74
C ASP A 83 1.43 -1.36 35.16
N PHE A 84 2.13 -0.29 35.48
CA PHE A 84 3.50 -0.06 35.00
C PHE A 84 4.50 -1.14 35.46
N ALA A 85 4.22 -1.82 36.57
CA ALA A 85 5.10 -2.92 37.02
C ALA A 85 5.13 -4.06 35.99
N GLU A 86 3.96 -4.39 35.42
CA GLU A 86 3.85 -5.43 34.41
C GLU A 86 4.31 -4.93 33.05
N ILE A 87 4.02 -3.66 32.69
CA ILE A 87 4.51 -3.03 31.45
C ILE A 87 6.05 -3.02 31.43
N ASP A 88 6.70 -2.64 32.56
CA ASP A 88 8.16 -2.65 32.68
C ASP A 88 8.75 -4.05 32.53
N LYS A 89 8.09 -5.06 33.10
CA LYS A 89 8.50 -6.46 32.94
C LYS A 89 8.46 -6.88 31.49
N LEU A 90 7.33 -6.68 30.81
CA LEU A 90 7.18 -6.98 29.37
C LEU A 90 8.20 -6.23 28.51
N ALA A 91 8.42 -4.95 28.80
CA ALA A 91 9.39 -4.12 28.09
C ALA A 91 10.81 -4.65 28.20
N ALA A 92 11.21 -5.08 29.40
CA ALA A 92 12.55 -5.64 29.66
C ALA A 92 12.70 -7.03 29.00
N GLU A 93 11.71 -7.91 29.11
CA GLU A 93 11.76 -9.28 28.57
C GLU A 93 11.84 -9.31 27.04
N HIS A 94 11.14 -8.39 26.35
CA HIS A 94 11.07 -8.34 24.89
C HIS A 94 11.94 -7.24 24.28
N SER A 95 12.68 -6.47 25.09
CA SER A 95 13.54 -5.36 24.64
C SER A 95 12.78 -4.37 23.74
N ILE A 96 11.65 -3.88 24.22
CA ILE A 96 10.78 -2.91 23.55
C ILE A 96 10.77 -1.56 24.29
N THR A 97 10.47 -0.49 23.55
CA THR A 97 10.09 0.80 24.11
C THR A 97 8.56 0.87 24.18
N PRO A 98 7.95 0.90 25.38
CA PRO A 98 6.51 0.99 25.51
C PRO A 98 5.95 2.31 25.00
N VAL A 99 4.83 2.25 24.30
CA VAL A 99 3.99 3.39 23.98
C VAL A 99 2.80 3.41 24.93
N ILE A 100 2.65 4.46 25.73
CA ILE A 100 1.56 4.59 26.69
C ILE A 100 0.39 5.32 26.05
N LEU A 101 -0.73 4.64 25.93
CA LEU A 101 -1.98 5.17 25.39
C LEU A 101 -2.82 5.74 26.54
N LEU A 102 -2.97 7.06 26.57
CA LEU A 102 -3.82 7.75 27.54
C LEU A 102 -5.24 7.81 26.99
N ASP A 103 -6.13 6.99 27.51
CA ASP A 103 -7.55 7.04 27.14
C ASP A 103 -8.23 8.24 27.81
N CYS A 104 -8.42 9.31 27.03
CA CYS A 104 -8.98 10.56 27.49
C CYS A 104 -10.45 10.47 27.98
N SER A 105 -11.06 9.29 27.93
CA SER A 105 -12.36 9.03 28.58
C SER A 105 -12.24 8.66 30.06
N GLN A 106 -11.03 8.43 30.56
CA GLN A 106 -10.77 8.14 31.98
C GLN A 106 -10.76 9.42 32.83
N GLU A 107 -10.83 9.22 34.13
CA GLU A 107 -10.78 10.33 35.08
C GLU A 107 -9.45 11.10 35.01
N LYS A 108 -9.50 12.42 34.95
CA LYS A 108 -8.35 13.32 34.81
C LYS A 108 -7.24 13.08 35.85
N GLU A 109 -7.62 12.82 37.13
CA GLU A 109 -6.63 12.55 38.17
C GLU A 109 -5.85 11.24 37.86
N GLN A 110 -6.52 10.22 37.34
CA GLN A 110 -5.92 8.97 36.98
C GLN A 110 -4.99 9.15 35.77
N LEU A 111 -5.45 9.81 34.72
CA LEU A 111 -4.64 10.15 33.54
C LEU A 111 -3.39 10.94 33.96
N THR A 112 -3.52 11.91 34.83
CA THR A 112 -2.38 12.69 35.36
C THR A 112 -1.35 11.81 36.07
N ARG A 113 -1.78 10.80 36.84
CA ARG A 113 -0.86 9.86 37.51
C ARG A 113 -0.16 8.96 36.53
N ILE A 114 -0.90 8.43 35.53
CA ILE A 114 -0.36 7.61 34.47
C ILE A 114 0.66 8.42 33.66
N LEU A 115 0.31 9.61 33.20
CA LEU A 115 1.17 10.50 32.44
C LEU A 115 2.49 10.78 33.15
N LYS A 116 2.42 11.22 34.44
CA LYS A 116 3.62 11.46 35.25
C LYS A 116 4.54 10.27 35.34
N LYS A 117 3.96 9.06 35.46
CA LYS A 117 4.75 7.84 35.56
C LYS A 117 5.37 7.45 34.23
N ALA A 118 4.65 7.64 33.11
CA ALA A 118 5.17 7.42 31.77
C ALA A 118 6.35 8.36 31.44
N VAL A 119 6.21 9.65 31.72
CA VAL A 119 7.28 10.63 31.51
C VAL A 119 8.50 10.32 32.38
N ALA A 120 8.32 9.96 33.67
CA ALA A 120 9.43 9.57 34.53
C ALA A 120 10.21 8.34 34.05
N LYS A 121 9.62 7.52 33.21
CA LYS A 121 10.25 6.32 32.60
C LYS A 121 10.71 6.55 31.18
N ASP A 122 10.57 7.75 30.67
CA ASP A 122 10.88 8.12 29.29
C ASP A 122 10.09 7.28 28.25
N TYR A 123 8.88 6.89 28.57
CA TYR A 123 8.01 6.19 27.63
C TYR A 123 7.35 7.15 26.65
N GLU A 124 7.03 6.65 25.46
CA GLU A 124 6.32 7.40 24.46
C GLU A 124 4.83 7.52 24.83
N ILE A 125 4.20 8.60 24.42
CA ILE A 125 2.84 8.94 24.84
C ILE A 125 1.96 9.19 23.63
N VAL A 126 0.80 8.53 23.62
CA VAL A 126 -0.27 8.71 22.65
C VAL A 126 -1.55 9.01 23.37
N LEU A 127 -2.22 10.08 22.97
CA LEU A 127 -3.56 10.38 23.45
C LEU A 127 -4.59 9.57 22.64
N ALA A 128 -5.58 9.02 23.31
CA ALA A 128 -6.58 8.20 22.65
C ALA A 128 -8.00 8.62 23.06
N GLY A 129 -8.92 8.62 22.11
CA GLY A 129 -10.34 8.81 22.36
C GLY A 129 -11.14 7.59 21.97
N LEU A 130 -11.83 6.94 22.91
CA LEU A 130 -12.77 5.84 22.62
C LEU A 130 -14.02 6.31 21.91
N GLN A 131 -14.47 7.50 22.26
CA GLN A 131 -15.51 8.29 21.63
C GLN A 131 -14.88 9.62 21.26
N PHE A 132 -15.47 10.32 20.32
CA PHE A 132 -14.96 11.62 19.90
C PHE A 132 -16.03 12.66 20.18
N ASP A 133 -15.87 13.35 21.30
CA ASP A 133 -16.68 14.47 21.73
C ASP A 133 -15.81 15.60 22.27
N GLU A 134 -16.42 16.75 22.55
CA GLU A 134 -15.69 17.93 22.98
C GLU A 134 -15.03 17.77 24.35
N SER A 135 -15.59 16.95 25.24
CA SER A 135 -15.02 16.70 26.58
C SER A 135 -13.72 15.87 26.47
N ILE A 136 -13.67 14.93 25.56
CA ILE A 136 -12.47 14.13 25.29
C ILE A 136 -11.38 14.98 24.67
N LEU A 137 -11.72 15.85 23.71
CA LEU A 137 -10.77 16.78 23.12
C LEU A 137 -10.23 17.76 24.16
N GLN A 138 -11.07 18.28 25.03
CA GLN A 138 -10.62 19.13 26.11
C GLN A 138 -9.67 18.40 27.06
N THR A 139 -9.99 17.17 27.46
CA THR A 139 -9.11 16.33 28.27
C THR A 139 -7.78 16.06 27.58
N ALA A 140 -7.83 15.77 26.27
CA ALA A 140 -6.61 15.56 25.49
C ALA A 140 -5.72 16.81 25.43
N ASP A 141 -6.31 17.98 25.19
CA ASP A 141 -5.57 19.26 25.19
C ASP A 141 -4.93 19.53 26.55
N GLU A 142 -5.64 19.29 27.66
CA GLU A 142 -5.10 19.43 29.00
C GLU A 142 -3.95 18.44 29.29
N MET A 143 -4.04 17.21 28.83
CA MET A 143 -2.96 16.21 28.94
C MET A 143 -1.75 16.57 28.07
N LYS A 144 -1.97 17.09 26.88
CA LYS A 144 -0.92 17.62 26.00
C LYS A 144 -0.19 18.79 26.66
N ASP A 145 -0.94 19.77 27.20
CA ASP A 145 -0.35 20.91 27.88
C ASP A 145 0.47 20.48 29.11
N LEU A 146 -0.04 19.50 29.86
CA LEU A 146 0.68 18.94 31.01
C LEU A 146 1.95 18.18 30.57
N LEU A 147 1.90 17.43 29.48
CA LEU A 147 3.06 16.74 28.91
C LEU A 147 4.16 17.76 28.54
N VAL A 148 3.80 18.81 27.80
CA VAL A 148 4.74 19.87 27.38
C VAL A 148 5.35 20.58 28.57
N GLN A 149 4.58 20.80 29.68
CA GLN A 149 5.11 21.36 30.90
C GLN A 149 6.13 20.44 31.60
N MET A 150 6.01 19.14 31.47
CA MET A 150 6.92 18.18 32.09
C MET A 150 8.12 17.85 31.19
N ASP A 151 7.93 17.86 29.90
CA ASP A 151 8.93 17.58 28.87
C ASP A 151 8.54 18.28 27.55
N ASP A 152 9.15 19.43 27.29
CA ASP A 152 8.87 20.27 26.12
C ASP A 152 9.39 19.69 24.80
N THR A 153 10.16 18.61 24.87
CA THR A 153 10.63 17.88 23.67
C THR A 153 9.61 16.87 23.14
N LYS A 154 8.58 16.54 23.94
CA LYS A 154 7.58 15.53 23.57
C LYS A 154 6.31 16.17 23.01
N SER A 155 5.88 15.67 21.88
CA SER A 155 4.57 15.96 21.29
C SER A 155 3.77 14.66 21.20
N PRO A 156 2.58 14.56 21.79
CA PRO A 156 1.83 13.30 21.73
C PRO A 156 1.17 13.13 20.38
N ALA A 157 1.25 11.93 19.81
CA ALA A 157 0.40 11.50 18.72
C ALA A 157 -1.04 11.27 19.21
N PHE A 158 -2.01 11.23 18.32
CA PHE A 158 -3.41 10.98 18.65
C PHE A 158 -3.95 9.72 17.96
N LEU A 159 -4.54 8.82 18.74
CA LEU A 159 -5.15 7.60 18.23
C LEU A 159 -6.66 7.78 18.02
N LEU A 160 -7.10 7.61 16.77
CA LEU A 160 -8.51 7.61 16.39
C LEU A 160 -9.03 6.20 16.16
N ARG A 161 -10.10 5.85 16.86
CA ARG A 161 -10.81 4.58 16.62
C ARG A 161 -11.66 4.62 15.37
N ASN A 162 -11.93 3.44 14.79
CA ASN A 162 -12.64 3.24 13.53
C ASN A 162 -13.92 4.10 13.37
N LYS A 163 -14.78 4.14 14.40
CA LYS A 163 -16.07 4.83 14.31
C LYS A 163 -15.97 6.36 14.22
N VAL A 164 -14.85 6.92 14.61
CA VAL A 164 -14.62 8.37 14.70
C VAL A 164 -13.50 8.83 13.74
N ASN A 165 -12.93 7.95 12.97
CA ASN A 165 -11.93 8.28 11.96
C ASN A 165 -12.61 8.81 10.70
N THR A 166 -13.05 10.05 10.73
CA THR A 166 -13.59 10.80 9.60
C THR A 166 -12.61 11.89 9.17
N GLU A 167 -12.72 12.37 7.94
CA GLU A 167 -11.92 13.50 7.46
C GLU A 167 -12.09 14.74 8.34
N GLU A 168 -13.35 15.08 8.70
CA GLU A 168 -13.67 16.18 9.58
C GLU A 168 -12.96 16.07 10.95
N THR A 169 -12.97 14.87 11.54
CA THR A 169 -12.29 14.61 12.80
C THR A 169 -10.77 14.77 12.67
N ARG A 170 -10.17 14.27 11.60
CA ARG A 170 -8.73 14.43 11.34
C ARG A 170 -8.35 15.92 11.18
N ASN A 171 -9.15 16.67 10.44
CA ASN A 171 -8.93 18.10 10.22
C ASN A 171 -9.01 18.86 11.55
N LEU A 172 -10.02 18.57 12.37
CA LEU A 172 -10.16 19.18 13.70
C LEU A 172 -8.95 18.89 14.62
N LEU A 173 -8.43 17.66 14.60
CA LEU A 173 -7.22 17.31 15.35
C LEU A 173 -5.98 18.04 14.82
N ASN A 174 -5.83 18.13 13.51
CA ASN A 174 -4.74 18.88 12.90
C ASN A 174 -4.78 20.37 13.25
N GLU A 175 -5.97 21.00 13.27
CA GLU A 175 -6.16 22.38 13.71
C GLU A 175 -5.77 22.61 15.17
N ARG A 176 -5.95 21.59 16.03
CA ARG A 176 -5.51 21.59 17.43
C ARG A 176 -4.03 21.20 17.61
N GLY A 177 -3.30 20.97 16.50
CA GLY A 177 -1.87 20.67 16.51
C GLY A 177 -1.53 19.21 16.76
N TYR A 178 -2.49 18.28 16.61
CA TYR A 178 -2.22 16.83 16.57
C TYR A 178 -1.94 16.43 15.14
N THR A 179 -0.69 16.48 14.72
CA THR A 179 -0.29 16.20 13.33
C THR A 179 0.09 14.76 13.09
N GLU A 180 0.45 14.02 14.10
CA GLU A 180 0.78 12.60 14.08
C GLU A 180 -0.42 11.79 14.51
N LEU A 181 -1.04 11.08 13.57
CA LEU A 181 -2.25 10.32 13.83
C LEU A 181 -2.00 8.81 13.74
N ILE A 182 -2.63 8.09 14.65
CA ILE A 182 -2.68 6.62 14.61
C ILE A 182 -4.12 6.25 14.28
N LEU A 183 -4.33 5.62 13.13
CA LEU A 183 -5.65 5.40 12.56
C LEU A 183 -5.97 3.91 12.50
N TYR A 184 -7.23 3.56 12.72
CA TYR A 184 -7.70 2.23 12.41
C TYR A 184 -7.81 2.06 10.89
N ASP A 185 -7.13 1.06 10.37
CA ASP A 185 -7.27 0.61 9.00
C ASP A 185 -7.46 -0.92 8.99
N ALA A 186 -8.54 -1.39 8.37
CA ALA A 186 -8.85 -2.83 8.31
C ALA A 186 -7.83 -3.63 7.49
N SER A 187 -7.13 -2.97 6.56
CA SER A 187 -6.03 -3.54 5.78
C SER A 187 -4.67 -3.47 6.50
N LEU A 188 -4.63 -2.89 7.71
CA LEU A 188 -3.41 -2.64 8.49
C LEU A 188 -2.34 -1.88 7.71
N GLN A 189 -2.72 -0.91 6.88
CA GLN A 189 -1.79 -0.10 6.11
C GLN A 189 -1.58 1.27 6.75
N ALA A 190 -0.32 1.62 6.97
CA ALA A 190 0.11 2.98 7.23
C ALA A 190 0.18 3.78 5.92
N GLY A 191 0.11 5.11 5.99
CA GLY A 191 0.08 5.94 4.79
C GLY A 191 0.15 7.42 5.10
N MET A 192 -0.30 8.23 4.13
CA MET A 192 -0.32 9.69 4.23
C MET A 192 -1.74 10.20 4.35
N GLN A 193 -1.92 11.22 5.18
CA GLN A 193 -3.15 11.99 5.27
C GLN A 193 -3.23 12.97 4.08
N GLU A 194 -4.41 13.52 3.81
CA GLU A 194 -4.62 14.51 2.75
C GLU A 194 -3.77 15.78 2.91
N ASN A 195 -3.44 16.14 4.16
CA ASN A 195 -2.55 17.27 4.47
C ASN A 195 -1.06 16.95 4.32
N GLY A 196 -0.69 15.78 3.78
CA GLY A 196 0.69 15.35 3.57
C GLY A 196 1.42 14.89 4.82
N LYS A 197 0.73 14.66 5.94
CA LYS A 197 1.33 14.08 7.16
C LYS A 197 1.18 12.57 7.20
N PRO A 198 2.19 11.83 7.71
CA PRO A 198 2.09 10.38 7.84
C PRO A 198 1.06 9.97 8.91
N TYR A 199 0.49 8.79 8.73
CA TYR A 199 -0.23 8.08 9.79
C TYR A 199 0.24 6.63 9.85
N ILE A 200 0.19 6.05 11.06
CA ILE A 200 0.41 4.62 11.25
C ILE A 200 -0.92 3.93 11.56
N CYS A 201 -1.02 2.65 11.27
CA CYS A 201 -2.20 1.89 11.62
C CYS A 201 -2.11 1.33 13.05
N TYR A 202 -3.26 0.97 13.65
CA TYR A 202 -3.26 0.24 14.91
C TYR A 202 -4.12 -1.02 14.84
N GLY A 203 -3.71 -2.02 15.60
CA GLY A 203 -4.46 -3.21 15.92
C GLY A 203 -4.84 -3.25 17.39
N PHE A 204 -6.11 -3.57 17.67
CA PHE A 204 -6.61 -3.78 19.03
C PHE A 204 -6.83 -5.25 19.28
N PHE A 205 -6.03 -5.85 20.15
CA PHE A 205 -5.95 -7.29 20.28
C PHE A 205 -6.77 -7.77 21.49
N LYS A 206 -7.92 -8.39 21.17
CA LYS A 206 -8.81 -9.01 22.17
C LYS A 206 -8.83 -10.53 22.12
N GLN A 207 -8.35 -11.13 21.02
CA GLN A 207 -8.46 -12.57 20.77
C GLN A 207 -7.15 -13.16 20.28
N PRO A 208 -6.48 -14.00 21.10
CA PRO A 208 -5.17 -14.57 20.79
C PRO A 208 -5.11 -15.41 19.51
N VAL A 209 -6.24 -15.93 19.06
CA VAL A 209 -6.32 -16.83 17.90
C VAL A 209 -5.86 -16.17 16.58
N TYR A 210 -5.94 -14.84 16.48
CA TYR A 210 -5.59 -14.08 15.28
C TYR A 210 -4.20 -13.43 15.33
N TYR A 211 -3.42 -13.62 16.39
CA TYR A 211 -2.13 -12.93 16.58
C TYR A 211 -1.14 -13.20 15.45
N ALA A 212 -0.99 -14.46 15.05
CA ALA A 212 -0.09 -14.83 13.96
C ALA A 212 -0.52 -14.23 12.61
N ASP A 213 -1.83 -14.14 12.37
CA ASP A 213 -2.38 -13.56 11.14
C ASP A 213 -2.11 -12.06 11.08
N TYR A 214 -2.30 -11.34 12.20
CA TYR A 214 -2.00 -9.90 12.27
C TYR A 214 -0.52 -9.62 12.02
N ILE A 215 0.38 -10.36 12.66
CA ILE A 215 1.82 -10.19 12.46
C ILE A 215 2.19 -10.50 10.99
N SER A 216 1.63 -11.56 10.42
CA SER A 216 1.85 -11.91 9.01
C SER A 216 1.32 -10.85 8.06
N GLN A 217 0.19 -10.20 8.37
CA GLN A 217 -0.34 -9.08 7.57
C GLN A 217 0.59 -7.86 7.62
N VAL A 218 1.13 -7.51 8.79
CA VAL A 218 2.11 -6.41 8.93
C VAL A 218 3.34 -6.67 8.07
N VAL A 219 3.88 -7.88 8.12
CA VAL A 219 5.04 -8.29 7.32
C VAL A 219 4.71 -8.24 5.83
N THR A 220 3.60 -8.83 5.40
CA THR A 220 3.20 -8.89 3.99
C THR A 220 2.85 -7.51 3.42
N ALA A 221 2.26 -6.63 4.23
CA ALA A 221 1.88 -5.29 3.81
C ALA A 221 3.05 -4.28 3.86
N HIS A 222 4.22 -4.69 4.38
CA HIS A 222 5.37 -3.81 4.62
C HIS A 222 4.97 -2.50 5.29
N THR A 223 4.34 -2.60 6.47
CA THR A 223 3.69 -1.47 7.14
C THR A 223 4.17 -1.26 8.57
N MET A 224 3.80 -0.11 9.15
CA MET A 224 4.02 0.23 10.56
C MET A 224 2.72 0.10 11.32
N MET A 225 2.71 -0.70 12.39
CA MET A 225 1.53 -0.95 13.21
C MET A 225 1.79 -0.76 14.69
N LEU A 226 0.88 -0.05 15.37
CA LEU A 226 0.79 -0.05 16.82
C LEU A 226 -0.09 -1.22 17.29
N ALA A 227 0.52 -2.20 17.94
CA ALA A 227 -0.18 -3.29 18.62
C ALA A 227 -0.61 -2.82 20.01
N SER A 228 -1.91 -2.67 20.27
CA SER A 228 -2.40 -2.04 21.50
C SER A 228 -3.09 -3.05 22.41
N PHE A 229 -2.70 -3.04 23.70
CA PHE A 229 -3.19 -3.90 24.76
C PHE A 229 -3.80 -3.07 25.89
N ASP A 230 -5.07 -3.36 26.21
CA ASP A 230 -5.82 -2.61 27.22
C ASP A 230 -5.84 -3.37 28.56
N PHE A 231 -5.19 -2.80 29.56
CA PHE A 231 -5.07 -3.39 30.90
C PHE A 231 -6.41 -3.47 31.65
N SER A 232 -7.41 -2.65 31.28
CA SER A 232 -8.75 -2.81 31.83
C SER A 232 -9.38 -4.13 31.40
N THR A 233 -9.08 -4.60 30.18
CA THR A 233 -9.53 -5.91 29.70
C THR A 233 -8.78 -7.06 30.34
N ILE A 234 -7.54 -6.85 30.77
CA ILE A 234 -6.76 -7.83 31.53
C ILE A 234 -7.33 -7.96 32.95
N GLN A 235 -7.60 -6.85 33.61
CA GLN A 235 -8.16 -6.85 34.98
C GLN A 235 -9.54 -7.50 35.03
N ASN A 236 -10.36 -7.37 34.01
CA ASN A 236 -11.68 -8.02 33.95
C ASN A 236 -11.65 -9.46 33.43
N GLY A 237 -10.46 -10.00 33.11
CA GLY A 237 -10.25 -11.38 32.66
C GLY A 237 -10.61 -11.66 31.17
N THR A 238 -10.88 -10.63 30.39
CA THR A 238 -11.17 -10.79 28.94
C THR A 238 -9.90 -11.09 28.14
N LEU A 239 -8.78 -10.49 28.52
CA LEU A 239 -7.43 -10.75 28.03
C LEU A 239 -6.55 -11.17 29.20
N GLN A 240 -5.54 -12.00 28.99
CA GLN A 240 -4.57 -12.38 30.02
C GLN A 240 -3.19 -11.83 29.66
N ILE A 241 -2.34 -11.61 30.67
CA ILE A 241 -0.93 -11.21 30.43
C ILE A 241 -0.22 -12.24 29.55
N SER A 242 -0.46 -13.51 29.75
CA SER A 242 0.08 -14.59 28.89
C SER A 242 -0.32 -14.47 27.43
N ASP A 243 -1.45 -13.83 27.11
CA ASP A 243 -1.84 -13.56 25.73
C ASP A 243 -0.98 -12.45 25.14
N VAL A 244 -0.67 -11.42 25.91
CA VAL A 244 0.25 -10.35 25.51
C VAL A 244 1.66 -10.90 25.29
N GLU A 245 2.18 -11.68 26.24
CA GLU A 245 3.48 -12.38 26.11
C GLU A 245 3.52 -13.28 24.87
N ARG A 246 2.43 -14.00 24.57
CA ARG A 246 2.33 -14.82 23.35
C ARG A 246 2.41 -13.99 22.08
N PHE A 247 1.72 -12.84 22.02
CA PHE A 247 1.82 -11.96 20.86
C PHE A 247 3.25 -11.47 20.67
N MET A 248 3.90 -11.02 21.76
CA MET A 248 5.28 -10.53 21.71
C MET A 248 6.26 -11.62 21.29
N THR A 249 6.09 -12.86 21.80
CA THR A 249 6.91 -14.01 21.39
C THR A 249 6.79 -14.28 19.89
N LEU A 250 5.59 -14.23 19.32
CA LEU A 250 5.38 -14.40 17.89
C LEU A 250 6.03 -13.25 17.08
N ALA A 251 6.03 -12.04 17.61
CA ALA A 251 6.72 -10.91 16.99
C ALA A 251 8.24 -11.03 17.10
N ASP A 252 8.77 -11.52 18.23
CA ASP A 252 10.20 -11.83 18.41
C ASP A 252 10.70 -12.87 17.40
N ASP A 253 9.91 -13.91 17.11
CA ASP A 253 10.23 -14.91 16.10
C ASP A 253 10.40 -14.27 14.70
N ARG A 254 9.52 -13.34 14.33
CA ARG A 254 9.60 -12.61 13.05
C ARG A 254 10.76 -11.61 13.03
N LYS A 255 11.03 -10.96 14.17
CA LYS A 255 12.21 -10.09 14.33
C LYS A 255 13.52 -10.88 14.19
N ALA A 256 13.60 -12.06 14.79
CA ALA A 256 14.76 -12.95 14.65
C ALA A 256 14.97 -13.43 13.20
N ALA A 257 13.89 -13.57 12.42
CA ALA A 257 13.93 -13.89 11.00
C ALA A 257 14.26 -12.67 10.10
N ASN A 258 14.46 -11.48 10.64
CA ASN A 258 14.62 -10.19 9.94
C ASN A 258 13.42 -9.79 9.06
N GLU A 259 12.23 -10.30 9.35
CA GLU A 259 11.00 -9.98 8.65
C GLU A 259 10.27 -8.78 9.28
N LEU A 260 10.61 -8.43 10.52
CA LEU A 260 9.97 -7.42 11.33
C LEU A 260 11.00 -6.70 12.20
N ARG A 261 10.76 -5.43 12.50
CA ARG A 261 11.56 -4.67 13.48
C ARG A 261 10.67 -4.04 14.55
N TYR A 262 11.22 -3.85 15.74
CA TYR A 262 10.61 -3.02 16.76
C TYR A 262 11.08 -1.58 16.53
N VAL A 263 10.15 -0.67 16.55
CA VAL A 263 10.39 0.75 16.26
C VAL A 263 9.77 1.62 17.33
N ASP A 264 10.36 2.78 17.55
CA ASP A 264 9.74 3.87 18.30
C ASP A 264 8.75 4.66 17.44
N LEU A 265 7.97 5.51 18.08
CA LEU A 265 6.88 6.26 17.44
C LEU A 265 7.41 7.20 16.34
N ASN A 266 8.46 7.97 16.64
CA ASN A 266 9.06 8.89 15.68
C ASN A 266 9.63 8.15 14.46
N SER A 267 10.37 7.06 14.71
CA SER A 267 10.93 6.21 13.65
C SER A 267 9.84 5.59 12.79
N ALA A 268 8.68 5.23 13.37
CA ALA A 268 7.56 4.70 12.62
C ALA A 268 6.94 5.74 11.67
N PHE A 269 6.66 6.96 12.15
CA PHE A 269 6.14 8.03 11.31
C PHE A 269 7.14 8.45 10.23
N GLN A 270 8.43 8.56 10.58
CA GLN A 270 9.49 8.89 9.62
C GLN A 270 9.59 7.83 8.51
N ALA A 271 9.55 6.54 8.87
CA ALA A 271 9.62 5.45 7.88
C ALA A 271 8.43 5.49 6.90
N VAL A 272 7.23 5.84 7.37
CA VAL A 272 6.07 6.02 6.48
C VAL A 272 6.26 7.21 5.54
N ALA A 273 6.77 8.34 6.05
CA ALA A 273 7.05 9.52 5.23
C ALA A 273 8.11 9.24 4.16
N ASP A 274 9.21 8.59 4.54
CA ASP A 274 10.32 8.22 3.62
C ASP A 274 9.86 7.23 2.54
N GLN A 275 9.07 6.22 2.92
CA GLN A 275 8.48 5.27 1.98
C GLN A 275 7.59 5.98 0.96
N ASN A 276 6.77 6.94 1.40
CA ASN A 276 5.92 7.69 0.51
C ASN A 276 6.71 8.59 -0.42
N ALA A 277 7.74 9.31 0.08
CA ALA A 277 8.60 10.17 -0.73
C ALA A 277 9.32 9.33 -1.82
N THR A 278 9.92 8.21 -1.45
CA THR A 278 10.57 7.28 -2.38
C THR A 278 9.58 6.77 -3.44
N GLN A 279 8.35 6.44 -3.04
CA GLN A 279 7.32 6.01 -3.98
C GLN A 279 6.91 7.11 -4.95
N GLN A 280 6.78 8.36 -4.50
CA GLN A 280 6.50 9.50 -5.36
C GLN A 280 7.62 9.75 -6.38
N GLU A 281 8.88 9.75 -5.95
CA GLU A 281 10.03 9.91 -6.85
C GLU A 281 10.08 8.81 -7.92
N ARG A 282 9.82 7.56 -7.54
CA ARG A 282 9.72 6.43 -8.47
C ARG A 282 8.57 6.62 -9.46
N GLN A 283 7.42 7.09 -8.98
CA GLN A 283 6.25 7.34 -9.81
C GLN A 283 6.52 8.46 -10.84
N GLU A 284 7.06 9.59 -10.40
CA GLU A 284 7.41 10.70 -11.30
C GLU A 284 8.46 10.30 -12.35
N SER A 285 9.44 9.50 -11.94
CA SER A 285 10.46 8.96 -12.86
C SER A 285 9.84 8.02 -13.90
N TYR A 286 8.89 7.19 -13.46
CA TYR A 286 8.17 6.28 -14.35
C TYR A 286 7.29 7.05 -15.34
N GLU A 287 6.53 8.03 -14.90
CA GLU A 287 5.66 8.83 -15.77
C GLU A 287 6.44 9.54 -16.89
N LYS A 288 7.62 10.08 -16.59
CA LYS A 288 8.52 10.64 -17.58
C LYS A 288 8.98 9.57 -18.59
N TYR A 289 9.40 8.43 -18.08
CA TYR A 289 9.83 7.31 -18.93
C TYR A 289 8.69 6.78 -19.80
N GLU A 290 7.49 6.60 -19.23
CA GLU A 290 6.28 6.16 -19.94
C GLU A 290 5.93 7.10 -21.09
N ALA A 291 5.93 8.42 -20.84
CA ALA A 291 5.65 9.43 -21.87
C ALA A 291 6.65 9.37 -23.04
N GLU A 292 7.94 9.13 -22.76
CA GLU A 292 8.95 8.95 -23.81
C GLU A 292 8.70 7.65 -24.61
N GLN A 293 8.36 6.55 -23.93
CA GLN A 293 8.08 5.30 -24.59
C GLN A 293 6.78 5.30 -25.39
N GLU A 294 5.73 5.98 -24.92
CA GLU A 294 4.49 6.16 -25.67
C GLU A 294 4.73 6.94 -26.97
N LYS A 295 5.56 7.97 -26.93
CA LYS A 295 5.98 8.68 -28.15
C LYS A 295 6.69 7.76 -29.12
N ARG A 296 7.59 6.90 -28.61
CA ARG A 296 8.31 5.91 -29.42
C ARG A 296 7.35 4.89 -30.05
N ILE A 297 6.38 4.38 -29.28
CA ILE A 297 5.33 3.49 -29.77
C ILE A 297 4.54 4.16 -30.90
N GLN A 298 4.22 5.43 -30.76
CA GLN A 298 3.49 6.17 -31.80
C GLN A 298 4.30 6.29 -33.09
N GLU A 299 5.59 6.62 -33.00
CA GLU A 299 6.50 6.64 -34.16
C GLU A 299 6.59 5.28 -34.87
N LEU A 300 6.63 4.18 -34.10
CA LEU A 300 6.65 2.82 -34.65
C LEU A 300 5.34 2.46 -35.33
N LYS A 301 4.19 2.82 -34.72
CA LYS A 301 2.87 2.63 -35.34
C LYS A 301 2.74 3.39 -36.67
N GLU A 302 3.28 4.59 -36.78
CA GLU A 302 3.29 5.36 -38.02
C GLU A 302 4.13 4.66 -39.11
N LYS A 303 5.29 4.08 -38.72
CA LYS A 303 6.10 3.28 -39.66
C LYS A 303 5.37 2.02 -40.15
N ILE A 304 4.71 1.30 -39.23
CA ILE A 304 3.89 0.14 -39.55
C ILE A 304 2.75 0.53 -40.51
N SER A 305 2.06 1.65 -40.21
CA SER A 305 0.99 2.18 -41.05
C SER A 305 1.50 2.52 -42.45
N ALA A 306 2.67 3.15 -42.57
CA ALA A 306 3.31 3.47 -43.85
C ALA A 306 3.72 2.21 -44.63
N ILE A 307 4.08 1.11 -43.98
CA ILE A 307 4.33 -0.16 -44.62
C ILE A 307 3.04 -0.73 -45.20
N TYR A 308 1.97 -0.79 -44.40
CA TYR A 308 0.71 -1.36 -44.86
C TYR A 308 -0.06 -0.50 -45.88
N SER A 309 0.12 0.84 -45.87
CA SER A 309 -0.50 1.71 -46.89
C SER A 309 -0.03 1.39 -48.32
N ARG A 310 1.16 0.79 -48.48
CA ARG A 310 1.63 0.29 -49.79
C ARG A 310 0.77 -0.83 -50.36
N TRP A 311 -0.05 -1.47 -49.54
CA TRP A 311 -1.04 -2.45 -50.00
C TRP A 311 -2.15 -1.80 -50.82
N ASP A 312 -2.56 -0.58 -50.45
CA ASP A 312 -3.63 0.13 -51.16
C ASP A 312 -3.16 0.68 -52.53
N GLU A 313 -1.84 0.72 -52.77
CA GLU A 313 -1.21 1.13 -54.01
C GLU A 313 -0.94 -0.09 -54.96
N TYR A 314 -1.04 -1.32 -54.47
CA TYR A 314 -0.79 -2.57 -55.22
C TYR A 314 -2.06 -3.07 -55.92
#